data_794f909f3c26b9c78f8aaf947655d3a4
#
_entry.id   794f909f3c26b9c78f8aaf947655d3a4
#
_cell.length_a   1.000
_cell.length_b   1.000
_cell.length_c   1.000
_cell.angle_alpha   90.00
_cell.angle_beta   90.00
_cell.angle_gamma   90.00
#
_symmetry.space_group_name_H-M   'P 1'
#
loop_
_entity.id
_entity.type
_entity.pdbx_description
1 polymer ?
#
loop_
_entity_poly.entity_id
_entity_poly.type
_entity_poly.pdbx_seq_one_letter_code
_entity_poly.pdbx_strand_id
1 'polypeptide(L)'
;MIEQLTYIETDNTHPYKNLAVEEYLLLHCRENECILYLWQNQNTVVAGRNQNVWKECLVSRLEEDNGHIVRRLSGGGAVYHDLGNLNFTFLVRKENYDVSKQLDVILKAVQKLGIAAEKSGRNDILADGRKFSGNAFYEKGDHCYHHGTLMVNVNMEDLSKYLTVSKEKLESKGVDSVRSRVVNLSEYVPEPVSYTHLRAHETSQDL
;
A
#
# COMPACT_ATOMS: atom_id res chain seq x y z
N MET A 1 -5.35 22.16 11.94
CA MET A 1 -6.24 21.02 12.36
C MET A 1 -7.06 20.64 11.13
N ILE A 2 -7.28 19.33 10.87
CA ILE A 2 -8.09 18.87 9.73
C ILE A 2 -9.55 19.25 9.98
N GLU A 3 -10.16 19.93 9.01
CA GLU A 3 -11.57 20.39 9.04
C GLU A 3 -12.39 19.73 7.92
N GLN A 4 -11.70 19.24 6.89
CA GLN A 4 -12.32 18.61 5.73
C GLN A 4 -11.68 17.26 5.43
N LEU A 5 -12.52 16.24 5.28
CA LEU A 5 -12.13 14.95 4.75
C LEU A 5 -12.67 14.81 3.32
N THR A 6 -11.78 14.58 2.37
CA THR A 6 -12.14 14.30 0.97
C THR A 6 -11.83 12.84 0.67
N TYR A 7 -12.86 12.09 0.30
CA TYR A 7 -12.72 10.69 -0.12
C TYR A 7 -12.75 10.58 -1.63
N ILE A 8 -11.77 9.92 -2.20
CA ILE A 8 -11.63 9.68 -3.64
C ILE A 8 -11.32 8.21 -3.87
N GLU A 9 -12.01 7.60 -4.82
CA GLU A 9 -11.71 6.26 -5.31
C GLU A 9 -11.75 6.23 -6.83
N THR A 10 -11.12 5.23 -7.42
CA THR A 10 -11.10 5.05 -8.87
C THR A 10 -11.24 3.57 -9.24
N ASP A 11 -12.01 3.31 -10.27
CA ASP A 11 -12.12 1.99 -10.92
C ASP A 11 -11.00 1.76 -11.95
N ASN A 12 -10.16 2.77 -12.17
CA ASN A 12 -9.02 2.67 -13.06
C ASN A 12 -7.92 1.81 -12.43
N THR A 13 -7.49 0.77 -13.12
CA THR A 13 -6.44 -0.14 -12.66
C THR A 13 -5.07 0.10 -13.33
N HIS A 14 -4.97 1.15 -14.15
CA HIS A 14 -3.74 1.46 -14.88
C HIS A 14 -2.75 2.23 -14.00
N PRO A 15 -1.56 1.68 -13.70
CA PRO A 15 -0.69 2.20 -12.66
C PRO A 15 -0.14 3.59 -12.92
N TYR A 16 0.15 3.95 -14.18
CA TYR A 16 0.64 5.29 -14.52
C TYR A 16 -0.41 6.37 -14.23
N LYS A 17 -1.68 6.07 -14.51
CA LYS A 17 -2.77 7.00 -14.22
C LYS A 17 -2.97 7.17 -12.73
N ASN A 18 -2.97 6.06 -11.98
CA ASN A 18 -3.18 6.08 -10.54
C ASN A 18 -2.08 6.87 -9.81
N LEU A 19 -0.81 6.67 -10.17
CA LEU A 19 0.29 7.44 -9.60
C LEU A 19 0.27 8.92 -10.03
N ALA A 20 -0.17 9.21 -11.25
CA ALA A 20 -0.36 10.60 -11.70
C ALA A 20 -1.48 11.30 -10.93
N VAL A 21 -2.59 10.60 -10.64
CA VAL A 21 -3.66 11.11 -9.78
C VAL A 21 -3.15 11.34 -8.36
N GLU A 22 -2.38 10.40 -7.79
CA GLU A 22 -1.77 10.57 -6.46
C GLU A 22 -0.90 11.83 -6.40
N GLU A 23 -0.03 12.05 -7.39
CA GLU A 23 0.81 13.26 -7.45
C GLU A 23 -0.03 14.53 -7.65
N TYR A 24 -1.04 14.48 -8.51
CA TYR A 24 -1.96 15.60 -8.71
C TYR A 24 -2.67 16.00 -7.40
N LEU A 25 -3.24 15.02 -6.70
CA LEU A 25 -3.92 15.24 -5.42
C LEU A 25 -2.97 15.78 -4.36
N LEU A 26 -1.72 15.29 -4.30
CA LEU A 26 -0.70 15.79 -3.41
C LEU A 26 -0.48 17.30 -3.59
N LEU A 27 -0.31 17.74 -4.83
CA LEU A 27 0.00 19.13 -5.16
C LEU A 27 -1.19 20.08 -5.00
N HIS A 28 -2.42 19.53 -4.94
CA HIS A 28 -3.66 20.30 -4.84
C HIS A 28 -4.38 20.14 -3.49
N CYS A 29 -3.80 19.38 -2.56
CA CYS A 29 -4.31 19.24 -1.20
C CYS A 29 -4.29 20.61 -0.49
N ARG A 30 -5.44 21.01 0.05
CA ARG A 30 -5.64 22.32 0.70
C ARG A 30 -5.13 22.31 2.14
N GLU A 31 -4.98 23.48 2.72
CA GLU A 31 -4.81 23.62 4.17
C GLU A 31 -6.04 23.03 4.88
N ASN A 32 -5.82 22.41 6.03
CA ASN A 32 -6.87 21.79 6.85
C ASN A 32 -7.68 20.67 6.15
N GLU A 33 -7.22 20.17 5.02
CA GLU A 33 -7.81 19.05 4.30
C GLU A 33 -6.98 17.78 4.49
N CYS A 34 -7.69 16.64 4.66
CA CYS A 34 -7.13 15.31 4.47
C CYS A 34 -7.84 14.65 3.28
N ILE A 35 -7.08 14.24 2.28
CA ILE A 35 -7.61 13.45 1.17
C ILE A 35 -7.26 11.99 1.42
N LEU A 36 -8.27 11.12 1.43
CA LEU A 36 -8.09 9.67 1.39
C LEU A 36 -8.39 9.19 -0.04
N TYR A 37 -7.36 8.66 -0.70
CA TYR A 37 -7.46 8.12 -2.05
C TYR A 37 -7.28 6.61 -2.03
N LEU A 38 -8.30 5.86 -2.53
CA LEU A 38 -8.27 4.40 -2.68
C LEU A 38 -8.16 4.02 -4.15
N TRP A 39 -7.26 3.06 -4.43
CA TRP A 39 -6.95 2.68 -5.80
C TRP A 39 -6.32 1.28 -5.90
N GLN A 40 -6.40 0.68 -7.07
CA GLN A 40 -5.82 -0.63 -7.36
C GLN A 40 -5.02 -0.58 -8.67
N ASN A 41 -3.99 -1.42 -8.76
CA ASN A 41 -3.27 -1.66 -10.01
C ASN A 41 -3.42 -3.10 -10.43
N GLN A 42 -3.51 -3.33 -11.74
CA GLN A 42 -3.50 -4.66 -12.31
C GLN A 42 -2.09 -5.04 -12.73
N ASN A 43 -1.63 -6.24 -12.33
CA ASN A 43 -0.37 -6.87 -12.75
C ASN A 43 0.82 -5.88 -12.84
N THR A 44 1.20 -5.30 -11.71
CA THR A 44 2.15 -4.18 -11.68
C THR A 44 3.24 -4.38 -10.64
N VAL A 45 4.49 -4.16 -11.01
CA VAL A 45 5.57 -3.94 -10.04
C VAL A 45 5.76 -2.44 -9.84
N VAL A 46 5.61 -1.98 -8.59
CA VAL A 46 5.83 -0.59 -8.18
C VAL A 46 7.18 -0.49 -7.47
N ALA A 47 8.16 0.10 -8.12
CA ALA A 47 9.49 0.32 -7.56
C ALA A 47 9.54 1.59 -6.71
N GLY A 48 10.26 1.56 -5.61
CA GLY A 48 10.58 2.76 -4.83
C GLY A 48 11.49 3.72 -5.62
N ARG A 49 11.45 5.00 -5.23
CA ARG A 49 12.14 6.11 -5.94
C ARG A 49 13.58 5.81 -6.31
N ASN A 50 14.36 5.21 -5.42
CA ASN A 50 15.80 5.02 -5.58
C ASN A 50 16.19 3.57 -5.89
N GLN A 51 15.21 2.69 -6.15
CA GLN A 51 15.47 1.27 -6.36
C GLN A 51 15.96 0.95 -7.78
N ASN A 52 16.86 -0.01 -7.85
CA ASN A 52 17.23 -0.61 -9.12
C ASN A 52 16.24 -1.74 -9.46
N VAL A 53 15.34 -1.45 -10.39
CA VAL A 53 14.27 -2.38 -10.79
C VAL A 53 14.84 -3.71 -11.29
N TRP A 54 15.93 -3.68 -12.05
CA TRP A 54 16.58 -4.88 -12.60
C TRP A 54 17.13 -5.85 -11.54
N LYS A 55 17.39 -5.34 -10.32
CA LYS A 55 17.83 -6.17 -9.19
C LYS A 55 16.67 -6.70 -8.35
N GLU A 56 15.52 -6.04 -8.38
CA GLU A 56 14.38 -6.34 -7.51
C GLU A 56 13.19 -6.98 -8.25
N CYS A 57 13.24 -7.00 -9.59
CA CYS A 57 12.16 -7.51 -10.42
C CYS A 57 12.67 -8.30 -11.61
N LEU A 58 11.99 -9.38 -11.95
CA LEU A 58 12.18 -10.13 -13.20
C LEU A 58 11.44 -9.41 -14.33
N VAL A 59 12.05 -8.31 -14.81
CA VAL A 59 11.44 -7.36 -15.76
C VAL A 59 10.90 -8.04 -17.00
N SER A 60 11.73 -8.82 -17.71
CA SER A 60 11.31 -9.50 -18.96
C SER A 60 10.10 -10.42 -18.75
N ARG A 61 10.08 -11.13 -17.61
CA ARG A 61 8.98 -12.04 -17.27
C ARG A 61 7.66 -11.30 -17.04
N LEU A 62 7.74 -10.14 -16.35
CA LEU A 62 6.56 -9.31 -16.12
C LEU A 62 6.02 -8.72 -17.43
N GLU A 63 6.92 -8.29 -18.33
CA GLU A 63 6.56 -7.76 -19.65
C GLU A 63 5.93 -8.83 -20.56
N GLU A 64 6.47 -10.06 -20.57
CA GLU A 64 5.89 -11.20 -21.28
C GLU A 64 4.45 -11.50 -20.83
N ASP A 65 4.16 -11.30 -19.54
CA ASP A 65 2.82 -11.48 -18.95
C ASP A 65 1.96 -10.19 -19.03
N ASN A 66 2.32 -9.23 -19.89
CA ASN A 66 1.65 -7.94 -20.07
C ASN A 66 1.51 -7.12 -18.77
N GLY A 67 2.46 -7.27 -17.85
CA GLY A 67 2.52 -6.48 -16.63
C GLY A 67 3.19 -5.12 -16.84
N HIS A 68 3.07 -4.29 -15.83
CA HIS A 68 3.61 -2.93 -15.85
C HIS A 68 4.71 -2.74 -14.79
N ILE A 69 5.67 -1.90 -15.12
CA ILE A 69 6.67 -1.42 -14.16
C ILE A 69 6.50 0.08 -14.02
N VAL A 70 6.31 0.53 -12.79
CA VAL A 70 6.19 1.95 -12.47
C VAL A 70 7.07 2.34 -11.30
N ARG A 71 7.39 3.62 -11.19
CA ARG A 71 8.18 4.15 -10.09
C ARG A 71 7.36 5.16 -9.31
N ARG A 72 7.21 4.92 -7.99
CA ARG A 72 6.56 5.86 -7.08
C ARG A 72 7.54 6.94 -6.58
N LEU A 73 7.01 8.06 -6.11
CA LEU A 73 7.81 9.16 -5.55
C LEU A 73 8.41 8.82 -4.18
N SER A 74 7.75 7.99 -3.40
CA SER A 74 8.23 7.55 -2.09
C SER A 74 9.39 6.55 -2.19
N GLY A 75 10.10 6.36 -1.08
CA GLY A 75 11.17 5.38 -0.96
C GLY A 75 10.67 3.93 -0.75
N GLY A 76 11.57 3.08 -0.28
CA GLY A 76 11.29 1.66 -0.05
C GLY A 76 11.67 0.76 -1.23
N GLY A 77 11.47 -0.56 -1.10
CA GLY A 77 11.74 -1.57 -2.11
C GLY A 77 10.68 -1.66 -3.21
N ALA A 78 10.78 -2.67 -4.07
CA ALA A 78 9.75 -3.00 -5.02
C ALA A 78 8.62 -3.80 -4.35
N VAL A 79 7.39 -3.58 -4.81
CA VAL A 79 6.19 -4.32 -4.41
C VAL A 79 5.41 -4.75 -5.65
N TYR A 80 4.66 -5.85 -5.52
CA TYR A 80 3.78 -6.34 -6.58
C TYR A 80 2.34 -6.03 -6.24
N HIS A 81 1.59 -5.54 -7.22
CA HIS A 81 0.17 -5.22 -7.13
C HIS A 81 -0.61 -6.00 -8.19
N ASP A 82 -1.66 -6.64 -7.76
CA ASP A 82 -2.75 -7.15 -8.58
C ASP A 82 -4.09 -6.61 -8.04
N LEU A 83 -5.21 -7.09 -8.55
CA LEU A 83 -6.53 -6.67 -8.09
C LEU A 83 -6.91 -7.19 -6.70
N GLY A 84 -6.11 -8.08 -6.12
CA GLY A 84 -6.21 -8.51 -4.74
C GLY A 84 -5.51 -7.57 -3.74
N ASN A 85 -4.80 -6.54 -4.24
CA ASN A 85 -4.15 -5.52 -3.45
C ASN A 85 -4.91 -4.20 -3.51
N LEU A 86 -5.35 -3.68 -2.37
CA LEU A 86 -5.90 -2.34 -2.26
C LEU A 86 -4.80 -1.38 -1.83
N ASN A 87 -4.67 -0.26 -2.55
CA ASN A 87 -3.80 0.84 -2.14
C ASN A 87 -4.63 1.93 -1.50
N PHE A 88 -4.08 2.54 -0.47
CA PHE A 88 -4.61 3.75 0.14
C PHE A 88 -3.54 4.85 0.15
N THR A 89 -3.96 6.10 0.07
CA THR A 89 -3.09 7.27 0.20
C THR A 89 -3.78 8.34 1.03
N PHE A 90 -3.16 8.72 2.16
CA PHE A 90 -3.52 9.92 2.91
C PHE A 90 -2.66 11.08 2.43
N LEU A 91 -3.30 12.16 1.95
CA LEU A 91 -2.61 13.36 1.50
C LEU A 91 -3.03 14.52 2.38
N VAL A 92 -2.06 15.22 2.93
CA VAL A 92 -2.26 16.33 3.88
C VAL A 92 -1.17 17.38 3.72
N ARG A 93 -1.39 18.56 4.29
CA ARG A 93 -0.33 19.54 4.50
C ARG A 93 0.53 19.14 5.72
N LYS A 94 1.79 19.56 5.72
CA LYS A 94 2.81 19.16 6.70
C LYS A 94 2.40 19.39 8.15
N GLU A 95 1.68 20.44 8.44
CA GLU A 95 1.17 20.77 9.78
C GLU A 95 0.18 19.72 10.32
N ASN A 96 -0.50 18.99 9.43
CA ASN A 96 -1.47 17.94 9.74
C ASN A 96 -0.92 16.53 9.50
N TYR A 97 0.39 16.40 9.22
CA TYR A 97 1.01 15.14 8.89
C TYR A 97 1.39 14.34 10.15
N ASP A 98 0.57 13.36 10.46
CA ASP A 98 0.76 12.45 11.60
C ASP A 98 0.65 10.98 11.14
N VAL A 99 1.80 10.39 10.83
CA VAL A 99 1.90 9.01 10.35
C VAL A 99 1.32 8.02 11.36
N SER A 100 1.48 8.27 12.66
CA SER A 100 0.97 7.35 13.68
C SER A 100 -0.55 7.29 13.68
N LYS A 101 -1.22 8.44 13.58
CA LYS A 101 -2.69 8.50 13.46
C LYS A 101 -3.18 7.84 12.18
N GLN A 102 -2.51 8.10 11.04
CA GLN A 102 -2.89 7.52 9.76
C GLN A 102 -2.74 5.98 9.76
N LEU A 103 -1.67 5.45 10.38
CA LEU A 103 -1.51 4.01 10.60
C LEU A 103 -2.59 3.45 11.55
N ASP A 104 -3.00 4.22 12.57
CA ASP A 104 -4.06 3.80 13.49
C ASP A 104 -5.41 3.69 12.78
N VAL A 105 -5.71 4.53 11.79
CA VAL A 105 -6.92 4.40 10.97
C VAL A 105 -6.95 3.04 10.27
N ILE A 106 -5.87 2.67 9.59
CA ILE A 106 -5.78 1.37 8.89
C ILE A 106 -5.85 0.21 9.88
N LEU A 107 -5.14 0.31 11.00
CA LEU A 107 -5.14 -0.71 12.04
C LEU A 107 -6.55 -0.95 12.58
N LYS A 108 -7.25 0.13 12.95
CA LYS A 108 -8.64 0.06 13.45
C LYS A 108 -9.61 -0.49 12.41
N ALA A 109 -9.47 -0.07 11.14
CA ALA A 109 -10.31 -0.60 10.05
C ALA A 109 -10.20 -2.12 9.94
N VAL A 110 -8.98 -2.67 9.99
CA VAL A 110 -8.74 -4.11 9.94
C VAL A 110 -9.20 -4.81 11.23
N GLN A 111 -9.00 -4.20 12.40
CA GLN A 111 -9.48 -4.74 13.67
C GLN A 111 -11.02 -4.80 13.75
N LYS A 112 -11.73 -3.87 13.11
CA LYS A 112 -13.21 -3.92 12.99
C LYS A 112 -13.70 -5.14 12.19
N LEU A 113 -12.86 -5.73 11.34
CA LEU A 113 -13.15 -7.00 10.66
C LEU A 113 -12.90 -8.24 11.54
N GLY A 114 -12.53 -8.04 12.81
CA GLY A 114 -12.22 -9.13 13.75
C GLY A 114 -10.79 -9.68 13.62
N ILE A 115 -9.92 -9.02 12.85
CA ILE A 115 -8.54 -9.46 12.64
C ILE A 115 -7.63 -8.85 13.71
N ALA A 116 -6.90 -9.69 14.44
CA ALA A 116 -5.88 -9.24 15.39
C ALA A 116 -4.67 -8.70 14.63
N ALA A 117 -4.60 -7.38 14.48
CA ALA A 117 -3.54 -6.69 13.75
C ALA A 117 -2.74 -5.78 14.69
N GLU A 118 -1.45 -5.61 14.39
CA GLU A 118 -0.51 -4.79 15.15
C GLU A 118 0.46 -4.03 14.23
N LYS A 119 0.96 -2.89 14.69
CA LYS A 119 2.04 -2.16 14.01
C LYS A 119 3.37 -2.85 14.28
N SER A 120 4.21 -2.96 13.27
CA SER A 120 5.55 -3.53 13.38
C SER A 120 6.61 -2.65 12.75
N GLY A 121 7.62 -2.33 13.54
CA GLY A 121 8.70 -1.47 13.09
C GLY A 121 8.19 -0.11 12.63
N ARG A 122 8.71 0.36 11.51
CA ARG A 122 8.47 1.72 11.02
C ARG A 122 7.32 1.82 10.00
N ASN A 123 7.08 0.75 9.25
CA ASN A 123 6.27 0.81 8.02
C ASN A 123 5.38 -0.41 7.79
N ASP A 124 5.32 -1.36 8.70
CA ASP A 124 4.60 -2.61 8.47
C ASP A 124 3.41 -2.75 9.44
N ILE A 125 2.32 -3.34 8.95
CA ILE A 125 1.24 -3.82 9.80
C ILE A 125 1.13 -5.32 9.59
N LEU A 126 1.06 -6.04 10.71
CA LEU A 126 1.08 -7.50 10.76
C LEU A 126 -0.23 -8.05 11.29
N ALA A 127 -0.55 -9.28 10.87
CA ALA A 127 -1.51 -10.16 11.52
C ALA A 127 -0.80 -11.50 11.77
N ASP A 128 -0.84 -12.01 12.98
CA ASP A 128 -0.11 -13.22 13.41
C ASP A 128 1.38 -13.21 13.02
N GLY A 129 2.04 -12.06 13.19
CA GLY A 129 3.46 -11.91 12.86
C GLY A 129 3.78 -11.85 11.35
N ARG A 130 2.77 -11.96 10.46
CA ARG A 130 2.92 -11.88 8.99
C ARG A 130 2.40 -10.54 8.47
N LYS A 131 3.13 -9.94 7.55
CA LYS A 131 2.82 -8.63 6.99
C LYS A 131 1.68 -8.71 5.98
N PHE A 132 0.65 -7.87 6.15
CA PHE A 132 -0.41 -7.65 5.17
C PHE A 132 -0.42 -6.22 4.62
N SER A 133 0.27 -5.29 5.26
CA SER A 133 0.37 -3.90 4.82
C SER A 133 1.79 -3.39 4.88
N GLY A 134 2.24 -2.78 3.80
CA GLY A 134 3.50 -2.07 3.70
C GLY A 134 3.25 -0.61 3.40
N ASN A 135 3.98 0.27 4.10
CA ASN A 135 3.74 1.71 4.06
C ASN A 135 4.99 2.47 3.61
N ALA A 136 4.79 3.57 2.91
CA ALA A 136 5.84 4.48 2.50
C ALA A 136 5.35 5.93 2.54
N PHE A 137 6.30 6.85 2.62
CA PHE A 137 6.06 8.25 2.95
C PHE A 137 6.79 9.15 1.97
N TYR A 138 6.21 10.33 1.70
CA TYR A 138 6.81 11.30 0.83
C TYR A 138 6.43 12.72 1.24
N GLU A 139 7.41 13.63 1.15
CA GLU A 139 7.25 15.05 1.41
C GLU A 139 7.79 15.87 0.24
N LYS A 140 7.05 16.91 -0.17
CA LYS A 140 7.47 17.89 -1.17
C LYS A 140 7.04 19.29 -0.72
N GLY A 141 7.98 20.04 -0.18
CA GLY A 141 7.67 21.31 0.47
C GLY A 141 6.80 21.09 1.70
N ASP A 142 5.60 21.63 1.70
CA ASP A 142 4.61 21.48 2.75
C ASP A 142 3.49 20.47 2.44
N HIS A 143 3.59 19.76 1.34
CA HIS A 143 2.69 18.68 0.96
C HIS A 143 3.28 17.33 1.34
N CYS A 144 2.49 16.51 2.01
CA CYS A 144 2.91 15.19 2.48
C CYS A 144 1.90 14.13 2.09
N TYR A 145 2.40 12.94 1.76
CA TYR A 145 1.55 11.77 1.75
C TYR A 145 2.13 10.57 2.48
N HIS A 146 1.23 9.78 3.00
CA HIS A 146 1.45 8.42 3.47
C HIS A 146 0.62 7.50 2.61
N HIS A 147 1.24 6.59 1.90
CA HIS A 147 0.53 5.57 1.17
C HIS A 147 0.96 4.16 1.60
N GLY A 148 0.08 3.22 1.40
CA GLY A 148 0.33 1.83 1.75
C GLY A 148 -0.51 0.88 0.93
N THR A 149 -0.24 -0.40 1.17
CA THR A 149 -0.91 -1.54 0.56
C THR A 149 -1.72 -2.29 1.59
N LEU A 150 -2.85 -2.84 1.21
CA LEU A 150 -3.59 -3.85 1.95
C LEU A 150 -3.66 -5.11 1.08
N MET A 151 -3.01 -6.16 1.51
CA MET A 151 -3.04 -7.47 0.84
C MET A 151 -4.35 -8.16 1.20
N VAL A 152 -5.40 -7.90 0.41
CA VAL A 152 -6.73 -8.49 0.66
C VAL A 152 -6.77 -9.92 0.16
N ASN A 153 -6.43 -10.13 -1.12
CA ASN A 153 -6.41 -11.46 -1.75
C ASN A 153 -5.41 -11.48 -2.93
N VAL A 154 -4.17 -11.08 -2.65
CA VAL A 154 -3.07 -11.03 -3.64
C VAL A 154 -2.69 -12.42 -4.08
N ASN A 155 -2.44 -12.60 -5.38
CA ASN A 155 -1.86 -13.84 -5.90
C ASN A 155 -0.40 -14.00 -5.44
N MET A 156 -0.17 -14.89 -4.48
CA MET A 156 1.15 -15.12 -3.89
C MET A 156 2.14 -15.79 -4.85
N GLU A 157 1.65 -16.48 -5.89
CA GLU A 157 2.49 -17.08 -6.92
C GLU A 157 3.08 -16.00 -7.81
N ASP A 158 2.26 -15.08 -8.29
CA ASP A 158 2.69 -13.96 -9.12
C ASP A 158 3.60 -12.99 -8.34
N LEU A 159 3.27 -12.70 -7.08
CA LEU A 159 4.15 -11.92 -6.20
C LEU A 159 5.56 -12.54 -6.13
N SER A 160 5.64 -13.85 -5.92
CA SER A 160 6.91 -14.58 -5.83
C SER A 160 7.61 -14.72 -7.18
N LYS A 161 6.84 -14.76 -8.28
CA LYS A 161 7.31 -14.89 -9.65
C LYS A 161 8.05 -13.65 -10.13
N TYR A 162 7.54 -12.45 -9.77
CA TYR A 162 8.08 -11.21 -10.32
C TYR A 162 9.08 -10.50 -9.41
N LEU A 163 8.99 -10.68 -8.09
CA LEU A 163 9.90 -10.02 -7.16
C LEU A 163 11.10 -10.90 -6.80
N THR A 164 12.29 -10.33 -7.01
CA THR A 164 13.55 -10.95 -6.58
C THR A 164 13.91 -10.45 -5.19
N VAL A 165 13.98 -11.35 -4.22
CA VAL A 165 14.46 -10.99 -2.88
C VAL A 165 15.97 -11.08 -2.86
N SER A 166 16.64 -9.99 -2.44
CA SER A 166 18.10 -10.04 -2.28
C SER A 166 18.48 -11.05 -1.18
N LYS A 167 19.56 -11.81 -1.40
CA LYS A 167 20.10 -12.79 -0.43
C LYS A 167 20.33 -12.14 0.95
N GLU A 168 20.82 -10.90 0.98
CA GLU A 168 21.03 -10.12 2.21
C GLU A 168 19.74 -9.89 3.01
N LYS A 169 18.60 -9.65 2.34
CA LYS A 169 17.28 -9.52 3.00
C LYS A 169 16.74 -10.87 3.50
N LEU A 170 17.10 -11.98 2.86
CA LEU A 170 16.75 -13.34 3.31
C LEU A 170 17.59 -13.70 4.53
N GLU A 171 18.91 -13.52 4.47
CA GLU A 171 19.85 -13.86 5.52
C GLU A 171 19.65 -13.03 6.80
N SER A 172 19.38 -11.71 6.66
CA SER A 172 19.18 -10.83 7.81
C SER A 172 17.91 -11.09 8.63
N LYS A 173 16.93 -11.81 8.07
CA LYS A 173 15.64 -12.09 8.72
C LYS A 173 15.38 -13.59 8.96
N GLY A 174 16.32 -14.47 8.61
CA GLY A 174 16.23 -15.91 8.91
C GLY A 174 15.04 -16.65 8.28
N VAL A 175 14.53 -16.17 7.11
CA VAL A 175 13.32 -16.71 6.48
C VAL A 175 13.59 -17.06 5.03
N ASP A 176 13.18 -18.25 4.62
CA ASP A 176 13.53 -18.84 3.31
C ASP A 176 12.78 -18.26 2.10
N SER A 177 11.67 -17.52 2.31
CA SER A 177 10.90 -16.98 1.18
C SER A 177 10.12 -15.71 1.52
N VAL A 178 9.74 -14.93 0.49
CA VAL A 178 8.81 -13.78 0.61
C VAL A 178 7.46 -14.25 1.13
N ARG A 179 6.98 -15.39 0.62
CA ARG A 179 5.66 -15.97 0.91
C ARG A 179 5.44 -16.26 2.40
N SER A 180 6.46 -16.68 3.12
CA SER A 180 6.37 -16.97 4.56
C SER A 180 6.24 -15.72 5.44
N ARG A 181 6.50 -14.52 4.89
CA ARG A 181 6.51 -13.24 5.61
C ARG A 181 5.26 -12.40 5.40
N VAL A 182 4.44 -12.74 4.42
CA VAL A 182 3.24 -11.98 4.08
C VAL A 182 1.99 -12.83 4.23
N VAL A 183 0.84 -12.17 4.34
CA VAL A 183 -0.47 -12.82 4.48
C VAL A 183 -1.55 -11.99 3.82
N ASN A 184 -2.55 -12.65 3.26
CA ASN A 184 -3.76 -12.01 2.79
C ASN A 184 -4.78 -11.87 3.93
N LEU A 185 -5.48 -10.75 3.99
CA LEU A 185 -6.56 -10.54 4.97
C LEU A 185 -7.71 -11.53 4.79
N SER A 186 -7.93 -12.01 3.56
CA SER A 186 -8.93 -13.05 3.26
C SER A 186 -8.68 -14.39 3.96
N GLU A 187 -7.46 -14.65 4.48
CA GLU A 187 -7.17 -15.85 5.26
C GLU A 187 -7.82 -15.81 6.66
N TYR A 188 -8.22 -14.65 7.16
CA TYR A 188 -8.75 -14.45 8.52
C TYR A 188 -10.27 -14.29 8.59
N VAL A 189 -10.93 -14.02 7.50
CA VAL A 189 -12.37 -13.77 7.48
C VAL A 189 -13.08 -14.79 6.61
N PRO A 190 -14.18 -15.41 7.10
CA PRO A 190 -14.87 -16.51 6.42
C PRO A 190 -15.62 -16.06 5.16
N GLU A 191 -15.99 -14.80 5.06
CA GLU A 191 -16.55 -14.21 3.85
C GLU A 191 -15.49 -13.45 3.06
N PRO A 192 -15.54 -13.48 1.72
CA PRO A 192 -14.57 -12.73 0.95
C PRO A 192 -14.63 -11.26 1.39
N VAL A 193 -13.54 -10.79 1.98
CA VAL A 193 -13.33 -9.36 2.20
C VAL A 193 -13.39 -8.74 0.82
N SER A 194 -14.58 -8.34 0.44
CA SER A 194 -14.71 -7.55 -0.77
C SER A 194 -14.17 -6.16 -0.44
N TYR A 195 -13.61 -5.54 -1.40
CA TYR A 195 -13.24 -4.15 -1.45
C TYR A 195 -14.31 -3.22 -0.81
N THR A 196 -15.60 -3.58 -0.95
CA THR A 196 -16.74 -2.90 -0.36
C THR A 196 -16.80 -2.94 1.17
N HIS A 197 -16.28 -3.98 1.81
CA HIS A 197 -16.29 -4.06 3.29
C HIS A 197 -15.27 -3.10 3.93
N LEU A 198 -14.12 -2.92 3.32
CA LEU A 198 -13.13 -1.93 3.76
C LEU A 198 -13.63 -0.51 3.54
N ARG A 199 -14.36 -0.26 2.44
CA ARG A 199 -15.01 1.03 2.15
C ARG A 199 -16.06 1.43 3.20
N ALA A 200 -16.89 0.50 3.65
CA ALA A 200 -18.03 0.80 4.54
C ALA A 200 -17.61 1.24 5.96
N HIS A 201 -16.37 0.95 6.36
CA HIS A 201 -15.88 1.21 7.71
C HIS A 201 -14.97 2.44 7.84
N GLU A 202 -14.64 3.11 6.74
CA GLU A 202 -13.76 4.30 6.74
C GLU A 202 -14.53 5.62 6.86
N THR A 203 -15.81 5.60 7.26
CA THR A 203 -16.62 6.81 7.36
C THR A 203 -16.24 7.66 8.58
N SER A 204 -15.81 8.85 8.28
CA SER A 204 -15.88 10.18 8.98
C SER A 204 -15.80 10.31 10.51
N GLN A 205 -15.81 9.26 11.31
CA GLN A 205 -15.75 9.37 12.79
C GLN A 205 -14.38 9.06 13.41
N ASP A 206 -13.44 8.52 12.63
CA ASP A 206 -12.15 8.04 13.12
C ASP A 206 -10.92 8.83 12.62
N LEU A 207 -11.14 9.90 11.81
CA LEU A 207 -10.07 10.78 11.30
C LEU A 207 -10.05 12.17 12.02
#